data_23edc0b7031ade00a0ba49ee449102c0
#
_entry.id   23edc0b7031ade00a0ba49ee449102c0
#
_cell.length_a   1.000
_cell.length_b   1.000
_cell.length_c   1.000
_cell.angle_alpha   90.00
_cell.angle_beta   90.00
_cell.angle_gamma   90.00
#
_symmetry.space_group_name_H-M   'P 1'
#
loop_
_entity.id
_entity.type
_entity.pdbx_description
1 polymer ?
#
loop_
_entity_poly.entity_id
_entity_poly.type
_entity_poly.pdbx_seq_one_letter_code
_entity_poly.pdbx_strand_id
1 'polypeptide(L)'
;NTLFLRAAEAAGRGGLRSLLVGPTAIALSGDDGKADEVELAKSVVDEMRTFKALKVVGAFVAGRALGADDVQALAKLPPRAQLRATIVGILQAPLGSLTGLLQSPLGTLVHVLAARGSAAR
;
A
#
# COMPACT_ATOMS: atom_id res chain seq x y z
N ASN A 1 -14.80 13.70 23.77
CA ASN A 1 -13.49 13.00 23.80
C ASN A 1 -13.27 12.15 25.07
N THR A 2 -13.82 12.59 26.25
CA THR A 2 -13.59 11.91 27.54
C THR A 2 -14.14 10.48 27.58
N LEU A 3 -15.32 10.25 27.00
CA LEU A 3 -15.92 8.90 26.94
C LEU A 3 -15.14 7.99 26.00
N PHE A 4 -14.73 8.54 24.85
CA PHE A 4 -13.91 7.79 23.88
C PHE A 4 -12.54 7.44 24.45
N LEU A 5 -11.93 8.34 25.22
CA LEU A 5 -10.67 8.11 25.91
C LEU A 5 -10.78 6.94 26.92
N ARG A 6 -11.83 6.92 27.71
CA ARG A 6 -12.10 5.82 28.67
C ARG A 6 -12.32 4.48 27.94
N ALA A 7 -13.07 4.50 26.84
CA ALA A 7 -13.27 3.31 26.02
C ALA A 7 -11.96 2.81 25.39
N ALA A 8 -11.13 3.72 24.89
CA ALA A 8 -9.81 3.38 24.32
C ALA A 8 -8.84 2.82 25.38
N GLU A 9 -8.85 3.38 26.58
CA GLU A 9 -8.05 2.86 27.70
C GLU A 9 -8.53 1.48 28.15
N ALA A 10 -9.83 1.26 28.23
CA ALA A 10 -10.41 -0.05 28.54
C ALA A 10 -10.09 -1.11 27.47
N ALA A 11 -9.94 -0.69 26.21
CA ALA A 11 -9.52 -1.54 25.08
C ALA A 11 -7.99 -1.70 24.95
N GLY A 12 -7.20 -1.17 25.89
CA GLY A 12 -5.74 -1.25 25.87
C GLY A 12 -5.06 -0.38 24.81
N ARG A 13 -5.76 0.62 24.26
CA ARG A 13 -5.29 1.50 23.17
C ARG A 13 -4.94 2.91 23.68
N GLY A 14 -4.19 3.02 24.76
CA GLY A 14 -3.84 4.30 25.42
C GLY A 14 -3.07 5.31 24.52
N GLY A 15 -2.45 4.86 23.43
CA GLY A 15 -1.76 5.73 22.46
C GLY A 15 -2.65 6.74 21.74
N LEU A 16 -3.98 6.58 21.79
CA LEU A 16 -4.94 7.52 21.20
C LEU A 16 -5.07 8.84 21.98
N ARG A 17 -4.56 8.92 23.20
CA ARG A 17 -4.68 10.10 24.05
C ARG A 17 -4.03 11.34 23.43
N SER A 18 -2.90 11.17 22.76
CA SER A 18 -2.18 12.28 22.09
C SER A 18 -2.88 12.84 20.87
N LEU A 19 -3.79 12.06 20.26
CA LEU A 19 -4.51 12.44 19.04
C LEU A 19 -5.86 13.11 19.33
N LEU A 20 -6.39 13.00 20.55
CA LEU A 20 -7.72 13.46 20.93
C LEU A 20 -7.70 14.88 21.54
N VAL A 21 -7.19 15.84 20.79
CA VAL A 21 -7.12 17.25 21.19
C VAL A 21 -8.19 18.06 20.45
N GLY A 22 -9.11 18.68 21.19
CA GLY A 22 -10.17 19.54 20.61
C GLY A 22 -11.36 18.77 20.03
N PRO A 23 -12.23 19.42 19.26
CA PRO A 23 -13.36 18.77 18.60
C PRO A 23 -12.82 17.81 17.52
N THR A 24 -13.05 16.52 17.73
CA THR A 24 -12.47 15.45 16.89
C THR A 24 -13.58 14.61 16.30
N ALA A 25 -13.56 14.41 14.98
CA ALA A 25 -14.32 13.40 14.28
C ALA A 25 -13.46 12.15 14.10
N ILE A 26 -14.06 10.99 14.22
CA ILE A 26 -13.37 9.70 14.15
C ILE A 26 -13.95 8.92 12.98
N ALA A 27 -13.11 8.52 12.05
CA ALA A 27 -13.44 7.57 11.01
C ALA A 27 -12.94 6.18 11.43
N LEU A 28 -13.84 5.21 11.43
CA LEU A 28 -13.54 3.82 11.78
C LEU A 28 -13.66 2.95 10.54
N SER A 29 -12.69 2.07 10.34
CA SER A 29 -12.82 0.98 9.39
C SER A 29 -13.61 -0.15 10.04
N GLY A 30 -14.55 -0.76 9.30
CA GLY A 30 -15.36 -1.87 9.81
C GLY A 30 -14.51 -3.08 10.17
N ASP A 31 -14.99 -3.88 11.11
CA ASP A 31 -14.28 -5.03 11.69
C ASP A 31 -14.41 -6.32 10.83
N ASP A 32 -14.88 -6.21 9.60
CA ASP A 32 -15.16 -7.35 8.70
C ASP A 32 -13.91 -8.07 8.15
N GLY A 33 -12.73 -7.84 8.73
CA GLY A 33 -11.48 -8.49 8.32
C GLY A 33 -11.01 -8.16 6.88
N LYS A 34 -11.84 -7.45 6.13
CA LYS A 34 -11.58 -6.96 4.76
C LYS A 34 -11.31 -5.46 4.71
N ALA A 35 -11.40 -4.79 5.86
CA ALA A 35 -11.23 -3.36 5.94
C ALA A 35 -9.82 -2.96 5.49
N ASP A 36 -9.73 -2.29 4.35
CA ASP A 36 -8.48 -1.77 3.83
C ASP A 36 -8.20 -0.42 4.48
N GLU A 37 -7.24 -0.40 5.40
CA GLU A 37 -6.79 0.82 6.09
C GLU A 37 -6.34 1.89 5.07
N VAL A 38 -5.84 1.44 3.92
CA VAL A 38 -5.43 2.32 2.81
C VAL A 38 -6.64 2.97 2.16
N GLU A 39 -7.74 2.23 1.98
CA GLU A 39 -8.97 2.74 1.40
C GLU A 39 -9.62 3.78 2.32
N LEU A 40 -9.65 3.51 3.62
CA LEU A 40 -10.10 4.49 4.62
C LEU A 40 -9.24 5.76 4.60
N ALA A 41 -7.92 5.62 4.56
CA ALA A 41 -7.01 6.76 4.51
C ALA A 41 -7.23 7.60 3.25
N LYS A 42 -7.48 6.98 2.09
CA LYS A 42 -7.82 7.67 0.84
C LYS A 42 -9.12 8.45 0.96
N SER A 43 -10.18 7.81 1.45
CA SER A 43 -11.48 8.46 1.62
C SER A 43 -11.37 9.68 2.53
N VAL A 44 -10.62 9.59 3.65
CA VAL A 44 -10.39 10.72 4.55
C VAL A 44 -9.61 11.84 3.88
N VAL A 45 -8.56 11.52 3.11
CA VAL A 45 -7.76 12.53 2.40
C VAL A 45 -8.56 13.19 1.27
N ASP A 46 -9.42 12.47 0.57
CA ASP A 46 -10.29 13.03 -0.47
C ASP A 46 -11.36 13.94 0.13
N GLU A 47 -11.94 13.58 1.29
CA GLU A 47 -12.85 14.47 2.03
C GLU A 47 -12.16 15.75 2.52
N MET A 48 -10.89 15.67 2.91
CA MET A 48 -10.12 16.89 3.25
C MET A 48 -9.94 17.83 2.08
N ARG A 49 -9.84 17.31 0.86
CA ARG A 49 -9.75 18.15 -0.34
C ARG A 49 -11.06 18.89 -0.62
N THR A 50 -12.16 18.22 -0.33
CA THR A 50 -13.51 18.77 -0.49
C THR A 50 -13.83 19.79 0.62
N PHE A 51 -13.48 19.45 1.85
CA PHE A 51 -13.76 20.27 3.03
C PHE A 51 -12.47 20.82 3.65
N LYS A 52 -12.10 22.04 3.29
CA LYS A 52 -10.88 22.72 3.79
C LYS A 52 -10.83 22.93 5.30
N ALA A 53 -11.96 22.77 5.98
CA ALA A 53 -12.07 22.88 7.44
C ALA A 53 -11.55 21.61 8.17
N LEU A 54 -11.48 20.47 7.47
CA LEU A 54 -11.00 19.20 8.06
C LEU A 54 -9.48 19.17 8.04
N LYS A 55 -8.88 18.85 9.19
CA LYS A 55 -7.44 18.61 9.33
C LYS A 55 -7.24 17.22 9.96
N VAL A 56 -6.44 16.38 9.32
CA VAL A 56 -6.05 15.10 9.92
C VAL A 56 -5.07 15.39 11.06
N VAL A 57 -5.40 14.93 12.25
CA VAL A 57 -4.52 14.99 13.42
C VAL A 57 -3.61 13.77 13.45
N GLY A 58 -4.13 12.62 13.06
CA GLY A 58 -3.39 11.36 12.99
C GLY A 58 -4.31 10.17 12.82
N ALA A 59 -3.74 9.00 12.82
CA ALA A 59 -4.45 7.72 12.74
C ALA A 59 -3.90 6.72 13.77
N PHE A 60 -4.68 5.70 14.04
CA PHE A 60 -4.27 4.59 14.88
C PHE A 60 -4.44 3.29 14.08
N VAL A 61 -3.32 2.69 13.68
CA VAL A 61 -3.28 1.53 12.80
C VAL A 61 -2.41 0.44 13.44
N ALA A 62 -2.91 -0.78 13.51
CA ALA A 62 -2.20 -1.93 14.04
C ALA A 62 -1.53 -1.71 15.41
N GLY A 63 -2.16 -0.94 16.30
CA GLY A 63 -1.64 -0.67 17.64
C GLY A 63 -0.63 0.49 17.72
N ARG A 64 -0.38 1.19 16.62
CA ARG A 64 0.54 2.34 16.56
C ARG A 64 -0.19 3.62 16.22
N ALA A 65 0.17 4.70 16.92
CA ALA A 65 -0.27 6.05 16.57
C ALA A 65 0.62 6.58 15.43
N LEU A 66 -0.02 7.03 14.37
CA LEU A 66 0.60 7.61 13.17
C LEU A 66 0.30 9.11 13.12
N GLY A 67 1.26 9.90 12.68
CA GLY A 67 1.10 11.33 12.48
C GLY A 67 0.30 11.66 11.21
N ALA A 68 0.01 12.96 11.03
CA ALA A 68 -0.73 13.44 9.85
C ALA A 68 0.02 13.14 8.53
N ASP A 69 1.35 13.24 8.53
CA ASP A 69 2.18 12.98 7.35
C ASP A 69 2.15 11.49 6.96
N ASP A 70 2.16 10.61 7.96
CA ASP A 70 2.09 9.17 7.75
C ASP A 70 0.74 8.74 7.14
N VAL A 71 -0.36 9.40 7.55
CA VAL A 71 -1.69 9.18 6.98
C VAL A 71 -1.73 9.59 5.49
N GLN A 72 -1.09 10.69 5.14
CA GLN A 72 -0.97 11.11 3.75
C GLN A 72 -0.10 10.13 2.93
N ALA A 73 0.96 9.59 3.52
CA ALA A 73 1.78 8.56 2.89
C ALA A 73 0.98 7.27 2.67
N LEU A 74 0.18 6.83 3.67
CA LEU A 74 -0.72 5.69 3.55
C LEU A 74 -1.74 5.87 2.42
N ALA A 75 -2.33 7.06 2.29
CA ALA A 75 -3.29 7.35 1.22
C ALA A 75 -2.69 7.27 -0.20
N LYS A 76 -1.38 7.42 -0.34
CA LYS A 76 -0.69 7.27 -1.63
C LYS A 76 -0.40 5.81 -2.01
N LEU A 77 -0.51 4.88 -1.06
CA LEU A 77 -0.23 3.48 -1.31
C LEU A 77 -1.33 2.85 -2.19
N PRO A 78 -0.95 1.91 -3.07
CA PRO A 78 -1.93 1.10 -3.79
C PRO A 78 -2.67 0.13 -2.85
N PRO A 79 -3.84 -0.38 -3.25
CA PRO A 79 -4.59 -1.35 -2.46
C PRO A 79 -3.75 -2.58 -2.10
N ARG A 80 -4.09 -3.24 -1.00
CA ARG A 80 -3.36 -4.43 -0.50
C ARG A 80 -3.19 -5.53 -1.54
N ALA A 81 -4.20 -5.75 -2.39
CA ALA A 81 -4.13 -6.74 -3.47
C ALA A 81 -3.01 -6.41 -4.48
N GLN A 82 -2.89 -5.14 -4.85
CA GLN A 82 -1.86 -4.68 -5.77
C GLN A 82 -0.46 -4.72 -5.14
N LEU A 83 -0.33 -4.38 -3.85
CA LEU A 83 0.93 -4.52 -3.12
C LEU A 83 1.40 -5.97 -3.08
N ARG A 84 0.50 -6.92 -2.81
CA ARG A 84 0.82 -8.36 -2.85
C ARG A 84 1.23 -8.80 -4.24
N ALA A 85 0.53 -8.38 -5.29
CA ALA A 85 0.89 -8.68 -6.68
C ALA A 85 2.27 -8.12 -7.04
N THR A 86 2.58 -6.90 -6.59
CA THR A 86 3.91 -6.29 -6.80
C THR A 86 5.02 -7.10 -6.12
N ILE A 87 4.81 -7.55 -4.88
CA ILE A 87 5.79 -8.39 -4.17
C ILE A 87 6.04 -9.69 -4.94
N VAL A 88 4.97 -10.36 -5.38
CA VAL A 88 5.08 -11.60 -6.17
C VAL A 88 5.82 -11.31 -7.49
N GLY A 89 5.51 -10.21 -8.18
CA GLY A 89 6.20 -9.80 -9.40
C GLY A 89 7.69 -9.57 -9.19
N ILE A 90 8.07 -8.89 -8.10
CA ILE A 90 9.49 -8.67 -7.76
C ILE A 90 10.22 -9.99 -7.49
N LEU A 91 9.57 -10.95 -6.85
CA LEU A 91 10.15 -12.27 -6.61
C LEU A 91 10.25 -13.13 -7.88
N GLN A 92 9.34 -12.94 -8.84
CA GLN A 92 9.36 -13.65 -10.13
C GLN A 92 10.33 -13.03 -11.14
N ALA A 93 10.60 -11.73 -11.06
CA ALA A 93 11.44 -11.02 -12.03
C ALA A 93 12.84 -11.65 -12.21
N PRO A 94 13.60 -11.99 -11.15
CA PRO A 94 14.91 -12.63 -11.32
C PRO A 94 14.83 -14.02 -11.96
N LEU A 95 13.76 -14.78 -11.70
CA LEU A 95 13.56 -16.08 -12.33
C LEU A 95 13.28 -15.93 -13.83
N GLY A 96 12.44 -14.97 -14.21
CA GLY A 96 12.18 -14.64 -15.60
C GLY A 96 13.46 -14.17 -16.34
N SER A 97 14.29 -13.34 -15.70
CA SER A 97 15.56 -12.90 -16.24
C SER A 97 16.52 -14.06 -16.47
N LEU A 98 16.61 -14.99 -15.53
CA LEU A 98 17.48 -16.17 -15.63
C LEU A 98 17.06 -17.06 -16.80
N THR A 99 15.77 -17.34 -16.96
CA THR A 99 15.26 -18.12 -18.10
C THR A 99 15.50 -17.42 -19.43
N GLY A 100 15.33 -16.12 -19.50
CA GLY A 100 15.65 -15.31 -20.69
C GLY A 100 17.12 -15.36 -21.06
N LEU A 101 18.03 -15.27 -20.08
CA LEU A 101 19.48 -15.38 -20.31
C LEU A 101 19.87 -16.78 -20.80
N LEU A 102 19.23 -17.84 -20.33
CA LEU A 102 19.49 -19.20 -20.79
C LEU A 102 18.94 -19.45 -22.21
N GLN A 103 17.84 -18.81 -22.57
CA GLN A 103 17.23 -18.93 -23.91
C GLN A 103 17.92 -18.05 -24.98
N SER A 104 18.53 -16.95 -24.56
CA SER A 104 19.15 -15.99 -25.48
C SER A 104 20.23 -16.60 -26.42
N PRO A 105 21.18 -17.44 -25.93
CA PRO A 105 22.17 -18.05 -26.80
C PRO A 105 21.56 -19.00 -27.85
N LEU A 106 20.50 -19.72 -27.47
CA LEU A 106 19.79 -20.63 -28.39
C LEU A 106 19.12 -19.85 -29.53
N GLY A 107 18.44 -18.75 -29.19
CA GLY A 107 17.81 -17.87 -30.17
C GLY A 107 18.86 -17.28 -31.15
N THR A 108 20.00 -16.82 -30.63
CA THR A 108 21.09 -16.26 -31.44
C THR A 108 21.66 -17.30 -32.38
N LEU A 109 21.87 -18.53 -31.94
CA LEU A 109 22.36 -19.64 -32.77
C LEU A 109 21.40 -19.94 -33.94
N VAL A 110 20.09 -20.00 -33.65
CA VAL A 110 19.05 -20.23 -34.67
C VAL A 110 19.07 -19.11 -35.72
N HIS A 111 19.16 -17.83 -35.28
CA HIS A 111 19.24 -16.71 -36.21
C HIS A 111 20.47 -16.73 -37.08
N VAL A 112 21.65 -17.06 -36.54
CA VAL A 112 22.90 -17.16 -37.31
C VAL A 112 22.83 -18.30 -38.33
N LEU A 113 22.29 -19.45 -37.93
CA LEU A 113 22.13 -20.58 -38.88
C LEU A 113 21.14 -20.27 -39.99
N ALA A 114 20.02 -19.62 -39.65
CA ALA A 114 19.01 -19.19 -40.64
C ALA A 114 19.58 -18.16 -41.61
N ALA A 115 20.35 -17.18 -41.15
CA ALA A 115 21.01 -16.19 -41.99
C ALA A 115 22.05 -16.83 -42.94
N ARG A 116 22.82 -17.82 -42.46
CA ARG A 116 23.79 -18.53 -43.30
C ARG A 116 23.10 -19.44 -44.33
N GLY A 117 21.95 -20.05 -43.98
CA GLY A 117 21.17 -20.86 -44.91
C GLY A 117 20.52 -20.01 -46.02
N SER A 118 20.13 -18.77 -45.75
CA SER A 118 19.60 -17.85 -46.76
C SER A 118 20.68 -17.25 -47.67
N ALA A 119 21.90 -17.08 -47.16
CA ALA A 119 23.03 -16.58 -47.95
C ALA A 119 23.68 -17.65 -48.87
N ALA A 120 23.37 -18.93 -48.65
CA ALA A 120 23.87 -20.05 -49.43
C ALA A 120 22.94 -20.46 -50.60
N ARG A 121 21.84 -19.74 -50.79
CA ARG A 121 20.91 -19.88 -51.93
C ARG A 121 21.12 -18.74 -52.92
#